data_e0809eef10d91b7b444bebba627878cd
#
_entry.id   e0809eef10d91b7b444bebba627878cd
#
_cell.length_a   1.000
_cell.length_b   1.000
_cell.length_c   1.000
_cell.angle_alpha   90.00
_cell.angle_beta   90.00
_cell.angle_gamma   90.00
#
_symmetry.space_group_name_H-M   'P 1'
#
loop_
_entity.id
_entity.type
_entity.pdbx_description
1 polymer ?
#
loop_
_entity_poly.entity_id
_entity_poly.type
_entity_poly.pdbx_seq_one_letter_code
_entity_poly.pdbx_strand_id
1 'polypeptide(L)'
;PSSDKNGDSGPANFWADWYNKTTQWGNIFKLTELASTAVDGIRNSKLYEEGSITMKYLLGEALTLRSLAYLELVRRWGDVPFKDGIANSDLSNVYMGKINRDSIYPFLIRDMQEAVECLPWVGEVGDYNCERVTKGFAKGLLARIALFAGGWSIRDGNQFSDANVEHYPNLENNPGMKEMNN
;
A
#
# COMPACT_ATOMS: atom_id res chain seq x y z
N PRO A 1 33.07 21.07 -11.49
CA PRO A 1 31.89 20.88 -10.75
C PRO A 1 31.75 19.43 -10.72
N SER A 2 32.11 19.02 -9.69
CA SER A 2 31.59 17.84 -9.39
C SER A 2 30.15 17.97 -9.63
N SER A 3 29.86 17.69 -10.67
CA SER A 3 28.68 17.15 -10.48
C SER A 3 28.87 16.38 -9.32
N ASP A 4 28.62 16.90 -8.38
CA ASP A 4 28.27 16.12 -7.39
C ASP A 4 27.60 15.03 -8.06
N LYS A 5 27.97 14.01 -7.65
CA LYS A 5 27.46 12.81 -7.97
C LYS A 5 26.03 12.78 -7.77
N ASN A 6 25.59 13.74 -7.18
CA ASN A 6 24.43 14.22 -6.83
C ASN A 6 24.05 15.35 -7.69
N GLY A 7 24.96 15.71 -8.34
CA GLY A 7 25.06 16.63 -8.82
C GLY A 7 24.58 17.38 -9.77
N ASP A 8 24.05 16.88 -10.18
CA ASP A 8 23.21 17.48 -11.06
C ASP A 8 21.99 17.90 -10.29
N SER A 9 22.03 19.04 -9.92
CA SER A 9 21.00 19.82 -9.28
C SER A 9 19.63 19.81 -9.94
N GLY A 10 19.37 18.91 -10.85
CA GLY A 10 18.05 18.76 -11.44
C GLY A 10 17.05 18.13 -10.49
N PRO A 11 15.76 18.44 -10.64
CA PRO A 11 14.71 17.85 -9.80
C PRO A 11 14.74 16.33 -9.73
N ALA A 12 15.15 15.68 -10.82
CA ALA A 12 15.26 14.24 -10.87
C ALA A 12 16.34 13.69 -9.95
N ASN A 13 17.47 14.38 -9.82
CA ASN A 13 18.57 13.95 -8.97
C ASN A 13 18.33 14.30 -7.52
N PHE A 14 17.74 15.44 -7.24
CA PHE A 14 17.28 15.79 -5.91
C PHE A 14 16.37 14.68 -5.36
N TRP A 15 15.41 14.23 -6.13
CA TRP A 15 14.54 13.13 -5.72
C TRP A 15 15.26 11.80 -5.61
N ALA A 16 16.23 11.52 -6.46
CA ALA A 16 17.01 10.29 -6.40
C ALA A 16 17.88 10.21 -5.17
N ASP A 17 18.44 11.31 -4.72
CA ASP A 17 19.29 11.36 -3.54
C ASP A 17 18.50 11.43 -2.24
N TRP A 18 17.47 12.24 -2.25
CA TRP A 18 16.61 12.38 -1.07
C TRP A 18 15.83 11.09 -0.79
N TYR A 19 15.48 10.37 -1.83
CA TYR A 19 15.03 9.00 -1.74
C TYR A 19 16.20 8.04 -1.90
N ASN A 20 17.17 8.06 -1.02
CA ASN A 20 18.17 7.01 -1.04
C ASN A 20 17.47 5.67 -1.30
N LYS A 21 17.50 5.25 -2.55
CA LYS A 21 16.64 4.21 -3.11
C LYS A 21 16.68 2.92 -2.30
N THR A 22 17.87 2.58 -1.81
CA THR A 22 18.08 1.37 -1.02
C THR A 22 17.53 1.50 0.39
N THR A 23 17.71 2.64 1.04
CA THR A 23 17.29 2.83 2.43
C THR A 23 15.78 2.98 2.53
N GLN A 24 15.17 3.77 1.67
CA GLN A 24 13.71 3.96 1.70
C GLN A 24 12.95 2.69 1.29
N TRP A 25 13.41 2.01 0.25
CA TRP A 25 12.91 0.71 -0.13
C TRP A 25 12.92 -0.27 1.04
N GLY A 26 14.10 -0.46 1.65
CA GLY A 26 14.25 -1.38 2.77
C GLY A 26 13.40 -0.99 3.98
N ASN A 27 13.31 0.30 4.31
CA ASN A 27 12.52 0.78 5.44
C ASN A 27 11.02 0.55 5.23
N ILE A 28 10.51 0.79 4.02
CA ILE A 28 9.09 0.59 3.74
C ILE A 28 8.77 -0.91 3.74
N PHE A 29 9.63 -1.77 3.15
CA PHE A 29 9.45 -3.21 3.25
C PHE A 29 9.52 -3.72 4.68
N LYS A 30 10.41 -3.17 5.51
CA LYS A 30 10.42 -3.49 6.93
C LYS A 30 9.11 -3.12 7.62
N LEU A 31 8.51 -2.00 7.25
CA LEU A 31 7.20 -1.61 7.76
C LEU A 31 6.12 -2.61 7.33
N THR A 32 6.12 -3.08 6.07
CA THR A 32 5.15 -4.10 5.63
C THR A 32 5.29 -5.41 6.42
N GLU A 33 6.51 -5.84 6.71
CA GLU A 33 6.77 -7.05 7.50
C GLU A 33 6.29 -6.89 8.94
N LEU A 34 6.61 -5.76 9.58
CA LEU A 34 6.18 -5.49 10.96
C LEU A 34 4.65 -5.41 11.06
N ALA A 35 4.00 -4.73 10.11
CA ALA A 35 2.55 -4.65 10.08
C ALA A 35 1.90 -6.01 9.80
N SER A 36 2.45 -6.81 8.89
CA SER A 36 1.97 -8.17 8.63
C SER A 36 2.13 -9.08 9.85
N THR A 37 3.25 -8.97 10.56
CA THR A 37 3.49 -9.71 11.81
C THR A 37 2.47 -9.32 12.89
N ALA A 38 2.15 -8.02 12.99
CA ALA A 38 1.13 -7.56 13.93
C ALA A 38 -0.26 -8.08 13.56
N VAL A 39 -0.65 -8.03 12.29
CA VAL A 39 -1.93 -8.59 11.80
C VAL A 39 -2.03 -10.08 12.13
N ASP A 40 -0.99 -10.86 11.83
CA ASP A 40 -0.97 -12.28 12.09
C ASP A 40 -1.04 -12.59 13.60
N GLY A 41 -0.20 -11.92 14.39
CA GLY A 41 -0.19 -12.10 15.84
C GLY A 41 -1.51 -11.72 16.51
N ILE A 42 -2.19 -10.67 16.05
CA ILE A 42 -3.51 -10.28 16.58
C ILE A 42 -4.55 -11.33 16.21
N ARG A 43 -4.61 -11.75 14.94
CA ARG A 43 -5.60 -12.72 14.47
C ARG A 43 -5.47 -14.09 15.18
N ASN A 44 -4.25 -14.48 15.53
CA ASN A 44 -3.96 -15.71 16.23
C ASN A 44 -4.01 -15.57 17.77
N SER A 45 -4.36 -14.41 18.29
CA SER A 45 -4.43 -14.19 19.73
C SER A 45 -5.75 -14.66 20.32
N LYS A 46 -5.69 -15.27 21.50
CA LYS A 46 -6.87 -15.68 22.27
C LYS A 46 -7.82 -14.52 22.56
N LEU A 47 -7.28 -13.34 22.85
CA LEU A 47 -8.07 -12.15 23.14
C LEU A 47 -8.89 -11.70 21.92
N TYR A 48 -8.37 -11.88 20.71
CA TYR A 48 -9.11 -11.58 19.50
C TYR A 48 -10.24 -12.58 19.27
N GLU A 49 -9.98 -13.88 19.46
CA GLU A 49 -10.99 -14.94 19.40
C GLU A 49 -12.12 -14.71 20.42
N GLU A 50 -11.80 -14.25 21.62
CA GLU A 50 -12.75 -13.90 22.67
C GLU A 50 -13.52 -12.60 22.40
N GLY A 51 -13.24 -11.92 21.29
CA GLY A 51 -13.98 -10.74 20.83
C GLY A 51 -13.53 -9.42 21.45
N SER A 52 -12.28 -9.32 21.92
CA SER A 52 -11.73 -8.09 22.48
C SER A 52 -11.81 -6.92 21.48
N ILE A 53 -12.52 -5.87 21.89
CA ILE A 53 -12.65 -4.65 21.07
C ILE A 53 -11.30 -3.95 20.88
N THR A 54 -10.43 -4.00 21.87
CA THR A 54 -9.08 -3.43 21.80
C THR A 54 -8.26 -4.14 20.72
N MET A 55 -8.36 -5.47 20.63
CA MET A 55 -7.68 -6.24 19.59
C MET A 55 -8.21 -5.91 18.20
N LYS A 56 -9.51 -5.65 18.06
CA LYS A 56 -10.09 -5.17 16.78
C LYS A 56 -9.52 -3.83 16.38
N TYR A 57 -9.40 -2.88 17.31
CA TYR A 57 -8.80 -1.58 17.02
C TYR A 57 -7.35 -1.70 16.58
N LEU A 58 -6.55 -2.50 17.29
CA LEU A 58 -5.15 -2.77 16.92
C LEU A 58 -5.04 -3.45 15.56
N LEU A 59 -5.95 -4.36 15.23
CA LEU A 59 -6.01 -4.97 13.91
C LEU A 59 -6.26 -3.93 12.83
N GLY A 60 -7.22 -3.04 13.03
CA GLY A 60 -7.53 -1.95 12.09
C GLY A 60 -6.34 -1.01 11.88
N GLU A 61 -5.59 -0.68 12.92
CA GLU A 61 -4.35 0.11 12.81
C GLU A 61 -3.27 -0.63 12.00
N ALA A 62 -3.04 -1.91 12.31
CA ALA A 62 -2.03 -2.71 11.63
C ALA A 62 -2.34 -2.89 10.13
N LEU A 63 -3.60 -3.17 9.78
CA LEU A 63 -4.06 -3.25 8.39
C LEU A 63 -3.90 -1.91 7.66
N THR A 64 -4.20 -0.81 8.32
CA THR A 64 -4.05 0.53 7.74
C THR A 64 -2.58 0.85 7.46
N LEU A 65 -1.68 0.56 8.39
CA LEU A 65 -0.24 0.77 8.23
C LEU A 65 0.34 -0.12 7.13
N ARG A 66 -0.08 -1.38 7.05
CA ARG A 66 0.31 -2.30 5.97
C ARG A 66 -0.10 -1.77 4.60
N SER A 67 -1.36 -1.35 4.49
CA SER A 67 -1.89 -0.82 3.24
C SER A 67 -1.23 0.50 2.83
N LEU A 68 -0.96 1.38 3.78
CA LEU A 68 -0.23 2.62 3.53
C LEU A 68 1.18 2.35 3.02
N ALA A 69 1.90 1.41 3.64
CA ALA A 69 3.25 1.05 3.24
C ALA A 69 3.29 0.48 1.81
N TYR A 70 2.41 -0.45 1.48
CA TYR A 70 2.31 -0.98 0.11
C TYR A 70 1.85 0.06 -0.91
N LEU A 71 0.93 0.95 -0.56
CA LEU A 71 0.55 2.07 -1.43
C LEU A 71 1.77 2.93 -1.77
N GLU A 72 2.61 3.25 -0.78
CA GLU A 72 3.83 4.03 -1.00
C GLU A 72 4.86 3.28 -1.86
N LEU A 73 4.98 1.97 -1.70
CA LEU A 73 5.82 1.14 -2.58
C LEU A 73 5.31 1.19 -4.03
N VAL A 74 4.04 0.91 -4.24
CA VAL A 74 3.45 0.88 -5.58
C VAL A 74 3.50 2.25 -6.25
N ARG A 75 3.25 3.34 -5.51
CA ARG A 75 3.33 4.70 -6.05
C ARG A 75 4.71 5.06 -6.57
N ARG A 76 5.75 4.61 -5.91
CA ARG A 76 7.14 5.01 -6.19
C ARG A 76 7.85 4.10 -7.17
N TRP A 77 7.59 2.81 -7.07
CA TRP A 77 8.31 1.79 -7.85
C TRP A 77 7.42 1.02 -8.82
N GLY A 78 6.12 1.19 -8.76
CA GLY A 78 5.18 0.46 -9.62
C GLY A 78 4.98 -0.98 -9.16
N ASP A 79 5.35 -1.91 -10.00
CA ASP A 79 5.28 -3.32 -9.65
C ASP A 79 6.35 -3.68 -8.63
N VAL A 80 5.95 -4.29 -7.54
CA VAL A 80 6.81 -4.59 -6.40
C VAL A 80 6.57 -6.02 -5.90
N PRO A 81 7.52 -6.63 -5.19
CA PRO A 81 7.25 -7.84 -4.44
C PRO A 81 6.10 -7.61 -3.45
N PHE A 82 5.14 -8.52 -3.42
CA PHE A 82 4.00 -8.45 -2.52
C PHE A 82 3.78 -9.77 -1.81
N LYS A 83 3.43 -9.69 -0.54
CA LYS A 83 3.17 -10.83 0.31
C LYS A 83 1.93 -10.57 1.17
N ASP A 84 0.93 -11.44 1.05
CA ASP A 84 -0.30 -11.35 1.85
C ASP A 84 -0.12 -12.11 3.17
N GLY A 85 0.83 -11.68 3.98
CA GLY A 85 1.11 -12.32 5.27
C GLY A 85 2.55 -12.18 5.71
N ILE A 86 2.96 -13.01 6.64
CA ILE A 86 4.31 -13.07 7.18
C ILE A 86 5.26 -13.91 6.31
N ALA A 87 6.54 -13.79 6.57
CA ALA A 87 7.53 -14.68 5.99
C ALA A 87 7.32 -16.12 6.49
N ASN A 88 7.37 -17.07 5.57
CA ASN A 88 7.33 -18.48 5.92
C ASN A 88 8.58 -18.89 6.71
N SER A 89 8.45 -19.86 7.59
CA SER A 89 9.58 -20.37 8.38
C SER A 89 10.71 -20.95 7.53
N ASP A 90 10.39 -21.45 6.33
CA ASP A 90 11.34 -21.95 5.34
C ASP A 90 11.89 -20.89 4.39
N LEU A 91 11.49 -19.62 4.61
CA LEU A 91 11.85 -18.46 3.79
C LEU A 91 11.45 -18.58 2.30
N SER A 92 10.57 -19.50 1.95
CA SER A 92 10.15 -19.74 0.55
C SER A 92 9.49 -18.53 -0.11
N ASN A 93 8.90 -17.64 0.69
CA ASN A 93 8.22 -16.43 0.23
C ASN A 93 9.02 -15.13 0.50
N VAL A 94 10.32 -15.22 0.73
CA VAL A 94 11.16 -14.03 0.96
C VAL A 94 11.74 -13.50 -0.35
N TYR A 95 12.17 -14.39 -1.22
CA TYR A 95 12.75 -14.04 -2.51
C TYR A 95 11.69 -14.13 -3.61
N MET A 96 10.77 -13.17 -3.61
CA MET A 96 9.71 -13.11 -4.60
C MET A 96 10.02 -12.07 -5.67
N GLY A 97 9.66 -12.40 -6.91
CA GLY A 97 9.68 -11.42 -7.99
C GLY A 97 8.64 -10.31 -7.77
N LYS A 98 8.75 -9.26 -8.57
CA LYS A 98 7.72 -8.21 -8.61
C LYS A 98 6.38 -8.79 -9.09
N ILE A 99 5.29 -8.34 -8.52
CA ILE A 99 3.93 -8.62 -9.02
C ILE A 99 3.35 -7.34 -9.60
N ASN A 100 2.46 -7.50 -10.54
CA ASN A 100 1.73 -6.39 -11.14
C ASN A 100 0.94 -5.65 -10.04
N ARG A 101 1.08 -4.33 -10.01
CA ARG A 101 0.38 -3.44 -9.07
C ARG A 101 -1.14 -3.61 -9.09
N ASP A 102 -1.72 -3.95 -10.24
CA ASP A 102 -3.16 -4.16 -10.36
C ASP A 102 -3.63 -5.40 -9.61
N SER A 103 -2.75 -6.36 -9.37
CA SER A 103 -3.01 -7.49 -8.49
C SER A 103 -2.85 -7.13 -7.01
N ILE A 104 -2.08 -6.09 -6.67
CA ILE A 104 -1.87 -5.65 -5.29
C ILE A 104 -3.05 -4.82 -4.78
N TYR A 105 -3.59 -3.90 -5.58
CA TYR A 105 -4.67 -3.00 -5.15
C TYR A 105 -5.91 -3.71 -4.56
N PRO A 106 -6.42 -4.83 -5.10
CA PRO A 106 -7.54 -5.55 -4.49
C PRO A 106 -7.27 -5.98 -3.05
N PHE A 107 -6.04 -6.41 -2.75
CA PHE A 107 -5.64 -6.76 -1.37
C PHE A 107 -5.65 -5.54 -0.45
N LEU A 108 -5.11 -4.41 -0.92
CA LEU A 108 -5.11 -3.18 -0.12
C LEU A 108 -6.53 -2.67 0.15
N ILE A 109 -7.42 -2.78 -0.84
CA ILE A 109 -8.83 -2.38 -0.69
C ILE A 109 -9.52 -3.29 0.33
N ARG A 110 -9.33 -4.61 0.25
CA ARG A 110 -9.86 -5.58 1.21
C ARG A 110 -9.38 -5.27 2.63
N ASP A 111 -8.08 -5.09 2.81
CA ASP A 111 -7.49 -4.77 4.11
C ASP A 111 -8.04 -3.47 4.69
N MET A 112 -8.23 -2.46 3.85
CA MET A 112 -8.77 -1.19 4.27
C MET A 112 -10.26 -1.24 4.57
N GLN A 113 -11.04 -2.07 3.86
CA GLN A 113 -12.44 -2.32 4.20
C GLN A 113 -12.56 -2.95 5.59
N GLU A 114 -11.76 -3.97 5.89
CA GLU A 114 -11.70 -4.58 7.21
C GLU A 114 -11.25 -3.58 8.28
N ALA A 115 -10.23 -2.78 8.00
CA ALA A 115 -9.75 -1.75 8.92
C ALA A 115 -10.84 -0.71 9.25
N VAL A 116 -11.62 -0.28 8.28
CA VAL A 116 -12.75 0.64 8.49
C VAL A 116 -13.79 0.06 9.43
N GLU A 117 -14.07 -1.25 9.34
CA GLU A 117 -15.00 -1.91 10.26
C GLU A 117 -14.43 -2.11 11.67
N CYS A 118 -13.11 -2.23 11.78
CA CYS A 118 -12.43 -2.42 13.06
C CYS A 118 -12.24 -1.12 13.85
N LEU A 119 -12.03 0.01 13.17
CA LEU A 119 -11.58 1.25 13.81
C LEU A 119 -12.75 2.11 14.33
N PRO A 120 -12.57 2.81 15.48
CA PRO A 120 -13.52 3.80 15.96
C PRO A 120 -13.34 5.16 15.24
N TRP A 121 -14.36 6.00 15.34
CA TRP A 121 -14.23 7.40 14.98
C TRP A 121 -13.37 8.15 15.99
N VAL A 122 -12.82 9.28 15.55
CA VAL A 122 -12.10 10.19 16.46
C VAL A 122 -13.01 10.64 17.61
N GLY A 123 -12.53 10.49 18.85
CA GLY A 123 -13.28 10.84 20.05
C GLY A 123 -14.41 9.88 20.45
N GLU A 124 -14.66 8.83 19.71
CA GLU A 124 -15.63 7.80 20.08
C GLU A 124 -15.15 6.94 21.26
N VAL A 125 -13.84 6.76 21.35
CA VAL A 125 -13.18 6.04 22.44
C VAL A 125 -12.04 6.93 22.97
N GLY A 126 -11.87 7.00 24.28
CA GLY A 126 -11.01 8.00 24.94
C GLY A 126 -9.57 8.10 24.44
N ASP A 127 -8.96 6.99 24.05
CA ASP A 127 -7.59 6.95 23.55
C ASP A 127 -7.48 7.18 22.02
N TYR A 128 -8.61 7.25 21.31
CA TYR A 128 -8.65 7.44 19.87
C TYR A 128 -8.86 8.91 19.50
N ASN A 129 -7.77 9.64 19.59
CA ASN A 129 -7.65 11.04 19.15
C ASN A 129 -7.00 11.10 17.75
N CYS A 130 -6.64 12.30 17.31
CA CYS A 130 -6.00 12.52 16.00
C CYS A 130 -4.55 12.00 15.91
N GLU A 131 -3.96 11.51 16.99
CA GLU A 131 -2.61 10.93 17.00
C GLU A 131 -2.62 9.44 16.65
N ARG A 132 -3.78 8.79 16.69
CA ARG A 132 -3.97 7.40 16.33
C ARG A 132 -4.69 7.23 14.99
N VAL A 133 -4.59 6.05 14.42
CA VAL A 133 -5.34 5.71 13.21
C VAL A 133 -6.82 5.55 13.55
N THR A 134 -7.66 6.39 12.97
CA THR A 134 -9.11 6.39 13.19
C THR A 134 -9.86 5.91 11.96
N LYS A 135 -11.14 5.57 12.12
CA LYS A 135 -12.04 5.21 11.02
C LYS A 135 -12.07 6.27 9.92
N GLY A 136 -12.03 7.54 10.27
CA GLY A 136 -11.99 8.65 9.31
C GLY A 136 -10.73 8.62 8.45
N PHE A 137 -9.57 8.40 9.07
CA PHE A 137 -8.30 8.25 8.35
C PHE A 137 -8.34 7.03 7.42
N ALA A 138 -8.81 5.87 7.93
CA ALA A 138 -8.89 4.65 7.15
C ALA A 138 -9.81 4.80 5.92
N LYS A 139 -10.96 5.45 6.06
CA LYS A 139 -11.85 5.76 4.93
C LYS A 139 -11.19 6.68 3.90
N GLY A 140 -10.48 7.71 4.35
CA GLY A 140 -9.72 8.60 3.47
C GLY A 140 -8.61 7.87 2.71
N LEU A 141 -7.88 6.97 3.39
CA LEU A 141 -6.85 6.16 2.74
C LEU A 141 -7.46 5.14 1.77
N LEU A 142 -8.58 4.50 2.13
CA LEU A 142 -9.31 3.60 1.23
C LEU A 142 -9.72 4.32 -0.07
N ALA A 143 -10.30 5.50 0.06
CA ALA A 143 -10.68 6.31 -1.11
C ALA A 143 -9.45 6.65 -1.98
N ARG A 144 -8.34 7.00 -1.35
CA ARG A 144 -7.08 7.26 -2.05
C ARG A 144 -6.55 6.04 -2.79
N ILE A 145 -6.55 4.87 -2.16
CA ILE A 145 -6.15 3.60 -2.79
C ILE A 145 -7.06 3.29 -3.99
N ALA A 146 -8.37 3.46 -3.84
CA ALA A 146 -9.32 3.23 -4.91
C ALA A 146 -9.09 4.17 -6.11
N LEU A 147 -8.74 5.44 -5.87
CA LEU A 147 -8.37 6.38 -6.93
C LEU A 147 -7.10 5.96 -7.67
N PHE A 148 -6.09 5.47 -6.96
CA PHE A 148 -4.88 4.93 -7.61
C PHE A 148 -5.15 3.63 -8.36
N ALA A 149 -6.00 2.77 -7.84
CA ALA A 149 -6.40 1.52 -8.49
C ALA A 149 -7.18 1.77 -9.79
N GLY A 150 -8.08 2.76 -9.79
CA GLY A 150 -8.86 3.15 -10.97
C GLY A 150 -8.17 4.16 -11.89
N GLY A 151 -7.02 4.70 -11.50
CA GLY A 151 -6.34 5.77 -12.20
C GLY A 151 -5.40 5.31 -13.29
N TRP A 152 -4.90 6.28 -14.05
CA TRP A 152 -3.90 6.06 -15.07
C TRP A 152 -2.54 5.75 -14.46
N SER A 153 -1.87 4.76 -15.01
CA SER A 153 -0.45 4.49 -14.71
C SER A 153 0.17 3.67 -15.83
N ILE A 154 1.48 3.80 -15.98
CA ILE A 154 2.23 3.01 -16.95
C ILE A 154 2.25 1.55 -16.47
N ARG A 155 1.90 0.64 -17.37
CA ARG A 155 1.90 -0.81 -17.16
C ARG A 155 3.04 -1.46 -17.92
N ASP A 156 3.39 -2.70 -17.58
CA ASP A 156 4.38 -3.48 -18.33
C ASP A 156 3.94 -3.67 -19.77
N GLY A 157 4.92 -3.71 -20.67
CA GLY A 157 4.72 -3.86 -22.09
C GLY A 157 5.21 -2.64 -22.88
N ASN A 158 4.79 -2.50 -24.12
CA ASN A 158 5.15 -1.36 -24.95
C ASN A 158 4.42 -0.11 -24.46
N GLN A 159 5.04 0.56 -23.52
CA GLN A 159 4.50 1.65 -22.72
C GLN A 159 3.91 2.81 -23.50
N PHE A 160 4.16 2.88 -24.79
CA PHE A 160 3.78 3.98 -25.66
C PHE A 160 3.03 3.53 -26.93
N SER A 161 2.50 2.30 -26.94
CA SER A 161 1.69 1.82 -28.06
C SER A 161 0.21 1.77 -27.69
N ASP A 162 -0.65 2.09 -28.64
CA ASP A 162 -2.10 2.05 -28.46
C ASP A 162 -2.62 0.66 -28.04
N ALA A 163 -1.88 -0.39 -28.42
CA ALA A 163 -2.20 -1.77 -28.01
C ALA A 163 -2.18 -2.00 -26.49
N ASN A 164 -1.50 -1.13 -25.73
CA ASN A 164 -1.45 -1.26 -24.28
C ASN A 164 -2.65 -0.65 -23.56
N VAL A 165 -3.38 0.21 -24.20
CA VAL A 165 -4.57 0.81 -23.62
C VAL A 165 -5.64 -0.25 -23.39
N GLU A 166 -5.70 -1.26 -24.23
CA GLU A 166 -6.62 -2.39 -24.11
C GLU A 166 -6.28 -3.36 -22.95
N HIS A 167 -5.04 -3.31 -22.47
CA HIS A 167 -4.56 -4.17 -21.39
C HIS A 167 -4.63 -3.56 -20.00
N TYR A 168 -5.19 -2.36 -19.85
CA TYR A 168 -5.43 -1.75 -18.54
C TYR A 168 -6.73 -2.28 -17.94
N PRO A 169 -6.68 -3.19 -16.96
CA PRO A 169 -7.90 -3.75 -16.37
C PRO A 169 -8.80 -2.68 -15.75
N ASN A 170 -8.21 -1.55 -15.37
CA ASN A 170 -8.95 -0.43 -14.81
C ASN A 170 -9.77 0.36 -15.84
N LEU A 171 -9.39 0.32 -17.12
CA LEU A 171 -10.12 1.02 -18.18
C LEU A 171 -11.50 0.40 -18.44
N GLU A 172 -11.61 -0.92 -18.36
CA GLU A 172 -12.89 -1.61 -18.55
C GLU A 172 -13.88 -1.30 -17.42
N ASN A 173 -13.37 -1.08 -16.22
CA ASN A 173 -14.16 -0.85 -15.02
C ASN A 173 -14.33 0.63 -14.66
N ASN A 174 -13.70 1.54 -15.40
CA ASN A 174 -13.79 2.96 -15.15
C ASN A 174 -14.31 3.71 -16.39
N PRO A 175 -15.64 4.01 -16.44
CA PRO A 175 -16.26 4.68 -17.59
C PRO A 175 -15.60 6.02 -17.94
N GLY A 176 -15.19 6.80 -16.95
CA GLY A 176 -14.53 8.09 -17.17
C GLY A 176 -13.19 7.99 -17.87
N MET A 177 -12.51 6.85 -17.74
CA MET A 177 -11.23 6.60 -18.43
C MET A 177 -11.43 6.19 -19.90
N LYS A 178 -12.56 5.53 -20.22
CA LYS A 178 -12.94 5.21 -21.60
C LYS A 178 -13.28 6.47 -22.40
N GLU A 179 -13.92 7.44 -21.77
CA GLU A 179 -14.28 8.71 -22.43
C GLU A 179 -13.05 9.57 -22.76
N MET A 180 -11.95 9.46 -22.02
CA MET A 180 -10.71 10.19 -22.29
C MET A 180 -9.92 9.66 -23.48
N ASN A 181 -10.23 8.45 -23.95
CA ASN A 181 -9.56 7.79 -25.08
C ASN A 181 -10.35 7.86 -26.40
N ASN A 182 -11.54 8.44 -26.39
CA ASN A 182 -12.36 8.75 -27.57
C ASN A 182 -12.27 10.24 -27.91
#